data_9008f6069cde452b44601184a20899e8
#
_entry.id   9008f6069cde452b44601184a20899e8
#
_cell.length_a   1.000
_cell.length_b   1.000
_cell.length_c   1.000
_cell.angle_alpha   90.00
_cell.angle_beta   90.00
_cell.angle_gamma   90.00
#
_symmetry.space_group_name_H-M   'P 1'
#
loop_
_entity.id
_entity.type
_entity.pdbx_description
1 polymer ?
#
loop_
_entity_poly.entity_id
_entity_poly.type
_entity_poly.pdbx_seq_one_letter_code
_entity_poly.pdbx_strand_id
1 'polypeptide(L)'
;MRTPTTDRGRVLLVLALAAVVTVFTATVPLLRDWFDLRVYYGTVHTWLHHGGRIYDYHVPGTTYGFTYPPFAAVSMAPMGYLGLGAAITAALVLNLTALGVVLRILAGPGWRRYGWFGWALVACGLALFEPLRDTFSFGQVNLILLALVLGDGWLLSTGRGRWAGVGIGLAAAIKLTPALFIALLLLARRWKAAAVATAVALAATGLAFLVVPDASRFYWTQAMWDTTRVGRLDYVSNQSLQGVLARLGETGRPLWATVVVLVLAVWAVRARHAIVRGDWTAAFALTGLTACLISPITWVHHLVWLLPAFAVLVRAGHPRIAGALYAVMCTSVVWLWFDDSSGIDGFLGSNTYTWITLGLLLWLPTGQTGGSRLILNRIAATTAPAPSTAAAAIAAVSAQPGPSSGTTAAATGTAEGPDLGLARKASSDPTGSTRPAAAKPQSSSSRASSYTVKPPPA
;
A
#
# COMPACT_ATOMS: atom_id res chain seq x y z
N MET A 1 2.52 -10.58 33.66
CA MET A 1 1.18 -10.35 34.23
C MET A 1 0.24 -11.43 33.73
N ARG A 2 -0.53 -12.07 34.61
CA ARG A 2 -1.59 -13.01 34.22
C ARG A 2 -2.77 -12.21 33.68
N THR A 3 -3.29 -12.56 32.51
CA THR A 3 -4.47 -11.90 31.93
C THR A 3 -5.68 -12.14 32.80
N PRO A 4 -6.56 -11.13 33.04
CA PRO A 4 -7.77 -11.29 33.84
C PRO A 4 -8.65 -12.40 33.26
N THR A 5 -9.14 -13.28 34.15
CA THR A 5 -10.01 -14.39 33.76
C THR A 5 -11.49 -13.99 33.75
N THR A 6 -11.86 -12.96 34.53
CA THR A 6 -13.25 -12.45 34.63
C THR A 6 -13.51 -11.32 33.64
N ASP A 7 -14.73 -11.19 33.12
CA ASP A 7 -15.10 -10.12 32.20
C ASP A 7 -15.00 -8.73 32.86
N ARG A 8 -15.31 -8.60 34.14
CA ARG A 8 -15.09 -7.35 34.91
C ARG A 8 -13.61 -6.95 34.91
N GLY A 9 -12.70 -7.90 35.19
CA GLY A 9 -11.27 -7.64 35.18
C GLY A 9 -10.75 -7.27 33.77
N ARG A 10 -11.28 -7.88 32.71
CA ARG A 10 -10.97 -7.54 31.31
C ARG A 10 -11.43 -6.12 30.95
N VAL A 11 -12.66 -5.75 31.32
CA VAL A 11 -13.18 -4.40 31.12
C VAL A 11 -12.34 -3.36 31.87
N LEU A 12 -12.05 -3.58 33.15
CA LEU A 12 -11.21 -2.67 33.93
C LEU A 12 -9.81 -2.50 33.33
N LEU A 13 -9.18 -3.59 32.87
CA LEU A 13 -7.88 -3.50 32.21
C LEU A 13 -7.96 -2.68 30.89
N VAL A 14 -8.98 -2.91 30.07
CA VAL A 14 -9.16 -2.15 28.82
C VAL A 14 -9.39 -0.68 29.14
N LEU A 15 -10.23 -0.34 30.13
CA LEU A 15 -10.47 1.05 30.52
C LEU A 15 -9.21 1.72 31.06
N ALA A 16 -8.43 1.00 31.89
CA ALA A 16 -7.15 1.52 32.41
C ALA A 16 -6.15 1.79 31.25
N LEU A 17 -6.02 0.84 30.31
CA LEU A 17 -5.16 1.01 29.15
C LEU A 17 -5.67 2.14 28.25
N ALA A 18 -6.96 2.23 28.01
CA ALA A 18 -7.56 3.33 27.23
C ALA A 18 -7.31 4.69 27.89
N ALA A 19 -7.43 4.78 29.23
CA ALA A 19 -7.10 6.00 29.96
C ALA A 19 -5.61 6.36 29.82
N VAL A 20 -4.70 5.39 29.97
CA VAL A 20 -3.25 5.62 29.76
C VAL A 20 -2.96 6.09 28.34
N VAL A 21 -3.55 5.44 27.33
CA VAL A 21 -3.42 5.85 25.91
C VAL A 21 -3.94 7.27 25.69
N THR A 22 -5.11 7.59 26.26
CA THR A 22 -5.72 8.93 26.13
C THR A 22 -4.81 9.99 26.78
N VAL A 23 -4.32 9.75 28.00
CA VAL A 23 -3.40 10.66 28.66
C VAL A 23 -2.12 10.82 27.83
N PHE A 24 -1.53 9.71 27.39
CA PHE A 24 -0.31 9.75 26.57
C PHE A 24 -0.52 10.56 25.27
N THR A 25 -1.61 10.30 24.54
CA THR A 25 -1.88 11.01 23.27
C THR A 25 -2.25 12.48 23.47
N ALA A 26 -2.81 12.84 24.63
CA ALA A 26 -3.12 14.21 24.97
C ALA A 26 -1.89 15.01 25.47
N THR A 27 -0.92 14.35 26.08
CA THR A 27 0.27 15.00 26.67
C THR A 27 1.48 15.02 25.72
N VAL A 28 1.59 14.05 24.82
CA VAL A 28 2.67 14.05 23.83
C VAL A 28 2.36 15.14 22.80
N PRO A 29 3.23 16.16 22.59
CA PRO A 29 2.95 17.31 21.72
C PRO A 29 3.06 16.96 20.23
N LEU A 30 2.35 15.91 19.80
CA LEU A 30 2.33 15.42 18.43
C LEU A 30 0.94 15.57 17.78
N LEU A 31 0.05 16.41 18.36
CA LEU A 31 -1.19 16.76 17.70
C LEU A 31 -0.87 17.66 16.51
N ARG A 32 -1.16 17.19 15.32
CA ARG A 32 -0.83 17.85 14.05
C ARG A 32 -1.96 18.69 13.48
N ASP A 33 -3.02 18.91 14.27
CA ASP A 33 -4.19 19.75 13.95
C ASP A 33 -4.75 19.51 12.53
N TRP A 34 -4.80 18.24 12.12
CA TRP A 34 -5.30 17.84 10.80
C TRP A 34 -4.57 18.53 9.63
N PHE A 35 -3.29 18.81 9.80
CA PHE A 35 -2.52 19.66 8.89
C PHE A 35 -2.65 19.21 7.42
N ASP A 36 -2.43 17.93 7.14
CA ASP A 36 -2.51 17.42 5.77
C ASP A 36 -3.95 17.42 5.24
N LEU A 37 -4.93 17.12 6.11
CA LEU A 37 -6.33 17.24 5.73
C LEU A 37 -6.72 18.68 5.41
N ARG A 38 -6.16 19.66 6.13
CA ARG A 38 -6.36 21.09 5.81
C ARG A 38 -5.74 21.47 4.46
N VAL A 39 -4.58 20.88 4.12
CA VAL A 39 -4.00 21.03 2.77
C VAL A 39 -4.97 20.46 1.72
N TYR A 40 -5.48 19.24 1.91
CA TYR A 40 -6.41 18.64 0.94
C TYR A 40 -7.71 19.41 0.83
N TYR A 41 -8.31 19.73 1.97
CA TYR A 41 -9.55 20.49 2.04
C TYR A 41 -9.42 21.87 1.39
N GLY A 42 -8.40 22.66 1.80
CA GLY A 42 -8.17 23.99 1.27
C GLY A 42 -7.89 23.97 -0.24
N THR A 43 -7.14 22.98 -0.72
CA THR A 43 -6.87 22.77 -2.14
C THR A 43 -8.17 22.56 -2.94
N VAL A 44 -8.99 21.59 -2.54
CA VAL A 44 -10.23 21.30 -3.30
C VAL A 44 -11.27 22.38 -3.13
N HIS A 45 -11.36 23.01 -1.96
CA HIS A 45 -12.28 24.12 -1.71
C HIS A 45 -11.91 25.35 -2.56
N THR A 46 -10.62 25.73 -2.59
CA THR A 46 -10.14 26.84 -3.41
C THR A 46 -10.32 26.59 -4.90
N TRP A 47 -10.03 25.35 -5.34
CA TRP A 47 -10.23 24.95 -6.72
C TRP A 47 -11.70 25.03 -7.14
N LEU A 48 -12.63 24.49 -6.35
CA LEU A 48 -14.04 24.39 -6.72
C LEU A 48 -14.81 25.70 -6.58
N HIS A 49 -14.47 26.54 -5.59
CA HIS A 49 -15.29 27.70 -5.22
C HIS A 49 -14.65 29.05 -5.51
N HIS A 50 -13.31 29.10 -5.69
CA HIS A 50 -12.59 30.37 -5.86
C HIS A 50 -11.79 30.44 -7.17
N GLY A 51 -11.96 29.49 -8.10
CA GLY A 51 -11.26 29.48 -9.39
C GLY A 51 -9.73 29.29 -9.29
N GLY A 52 -9.21 28.90 -8.11
CA GLY A 52 -7.79 28.64 -7.88
C GLY A 52 -7.34 27.35 -8.57
N ARG A 53 -6.00 27.21 -8.76
CA ARG A 53 -5.43 25.98 -9.27
C ARG A 53 -5.09 25.04 -8.12
N ILE A 54 -5.09 23.72 -8.36
CA ILE A 54 -4.83 22.67 -7.35
C ILE A 54 -3.51 22.90 -6.59
N TYR A 55 -2.46 23.42 -7.26
CA TYR A 55 -1.13 23.56 -6.67
C TYR A 55 -0.82 24.98 -6.17
N ASP A 56 -1.78 25.90 -6.21
CA ASP A 56 -1.58 27.29 -5.78
C ASP A 56 -1.94 27.48 -4.29
N TYR A 57 -2.77 26.59 -3.74
CA TYR A 57 -3.16 26.67 -2.33
C TYR A 57 -2.01 26.28 -1.39
N HIS A 58 -1.78 27.12 -0.39
CA HIS A 58 -0.88 26.86 0.74
C HIS A 58 -1.63 27.05 2.05
N VAL A 59 -1.31 26.25 3.05
CA VAL A 59 -1.86 26.45 4.39
C VAL A 59 -1.40 27.81 4.91
N PRO A 60 -2.32 28.70 5.40
CA PRO A 60 -1.96 30.02 5.87
C PRO A 60 -0.79 30.01 6.84
N GLY A 61 0.18 30.90 6.62
CA GLY A 61 1.39 31.00 7.43
C GLY A 61 2.48 29.95 7.14
N THR A 62 2.30 29.14 6.08
CA THR A 62 3.28 28.11 5.68
C THR A 62 3.54 28.12 4.18
N THR A 63 4.59 27.42 3.75
CA THR A 63 4.90 27.17 2.34
C THR A 63 4.36 25.82 1.86
N TYR A 64 3.65 25.07 2.71
CA TYR A 64 3.16 23.73 2.40
C TYR A 64 1.82 23.76 1.68
N GLY A 65 1.77 23.09 0.54
CA GLY A 65 0.60 22.94 -0.31
C GLY A 65 0.41 21.51 -0.78
N PHE A 66 -0.44 21.34 -1.78
CA PHE A 66 -0.76 20.03 -2.33
C PHE A 66 0.40 19.45 -3.13
N THR A 67 0.74 18.18 -2.87
CA THR A 67 1.93 17.52 -3.44
C THR A 67 1.61 16.20 -4.16
N TYR A 68 0.36 15.74 -4.12
CA TYR A 68 -0.05 14.48 -4.73
C TYR A 68 -0.39 14.63 -6.23
N PRO A 69 -0.46 13.50 -6.99
CA PRO A 69 -0.96 13.52 -8.35
C PRO A 69 -2.33 14.20 -8.46
N PRO A 70 -2.66 14.84 -9.58
CA PRO A 70 -3.93 15.59 -9.75
C PRO A 70 -5.18 14.75 -9.50
N PHE A 71 -5.15 13.45 -9.81
CA PHE A 71 -6.26 12.55 -9.52
C PHE A 71 -6.61 12.50 -8.03
N ALA A 72 -5.63 12.67 -7.14
CA ALA A 72 -5.92 12.75 -5.70
C ALA A 72 -6.89 13.90 -5.40
N ALA A 73 -6.64 15.11 -5.92
CA ALA A 73 -7.55 16.24 -5.75
C ALA A 73 -8.93 15.98 -6.38
N VAL A 74 -8.97 15.38 -7.58
CA VAL A 74 -10.23 15.00 -8.24
C VAL A 74 -11.01 14.00 -7.38
N SER A 75 -10.34 12.99 -6.81
CA SER A 75 -10.96 12.00 -5.93
C SER A 75 -11.46 12.58 -4.60
N MET A 76 -10.82 13.65 -4.13
CA MET A 76 -11.17 14.39 -2.91
C MET A 76 -12.16 15.54 -3.17
N ALA A 77 -12.53 15.83 -4.42
CA ALA A 77 -13.44 16.92 -4.77
C ALA A 77 -14.75 16.96 -3.95
N PRO A 78 -15.41 15.81 -3.64
CA PRO A 78 -16.61 15.83 -2.79
C PRO A 78 -16.40 16.48 -1.42
N MET A 79 -15.17 16.45 -0.88
CA MET A 79 -14.83 17.08 0.40
C MET A 79 -14.95 18.62 0.34
N GLY A 80 -14.75 19.24 -0.83
CA GLY A 80 -14.86 20.69 -1.02
C GLY A 80 -16.28 21.23 -0.85
N TYR A 81 -17.29 20.37 -0.91
CA TYR A 81 -18.71 20.74 -0.66
C TYR A 81 -19.13 20.54 0.80
N LEU A 82 -18.23 20.05 1.66
CA LEU A 82 -18.47 19.85 3.08
C LEU A 82 -17.89 21.02 3.88
N GLY A 83 -18.43 21.28 5.08
CA GLY A 83 -17.69 22.08 6.06
C GLY A 83 -16.46 21.29 6.58
N LEU A 84 -15.40 21.99 7.02
CA LEU A 84 -14.17 21.37 7.50
C LEU A 84 -14.42 20.29 8.57
N GLY A 85 -15.31 20.53 9.55
CA GLY A 85 -15.66 19.55 10.59
C GLY A 85 -16.26 18.27 10.02
N ALA A 86 -17.12 18.37 9.00
CA ALA A 86 -17.69 17.21 8.31
C ALA A 86 -16.63 16.47 7.49
N ALA A 87 -15.72 17.20 6.85
CA ALA A 87 -14.58 16.60 6.12
C ALA A 87 -13.65 15.82 7.08
N ILE A 88 -13.34 16.38 8.26
CA ILE A 88 -12.58 15.69 9.32
C ILE A 88 -13.31 14.40 9.75
N THR A 89 -14.61 14.49 10.02
CA THR A 89 -15.42 13.33 10.43
C THR A 89 -15.42 12.25 9.34
N ALA A 90 -15.60 12.62 8.08
CA ALA A 90 -15.55 11.69 6.95
C ALA A 90 -14.17 11.02 6.83
N ALA A 91 -13.08 11.79 6.95
CA ALA A 91 -11.73 11.27 6.92
C ALA A 91 -11.45 10.28 8.06
N LEU A 92 -11.94 10.58 9.28
CA LEU A 92 -11.85 9.67 10.43
C LEU A 92 -12.58 8.36 10.16
N VAL A 93 -13.83 8.42 9.71
CA VAL A 93 -14.64 7.22 9.40
C VAL A 93 -13.97 6.38 8.32
N LEU A 94 -13.46 7.00 7.25
CA LEU A 94 -12.76 6.31 6.17
C LEU A 94 -11.48 5.65 6.68
N ASN A 95 -10.66 6.34 7.49
CA ASN A 95 -9.43 5.78 8.05
C ASN A 95 -9.71 4.65 9.06
N LEU A 96 -10.72 4.78 9.92
CA LEU A 96 -11.14 3.71 10.84
C LEU A 96 -11.65 2.48 10.07
N THR A 97 -12.44 2.69 9.02
CA THR A 97 -12.91 1.61 8.14
C THR A 97 -11.72 0.94 7.44
N ALA A 98 -10.79 1.71 6.88
CA ALA A 98 -9.57 1.21 6.26
C ALA A 98 -8.72 0.40 7.24
N LEU A 99 -8.54 0.90 8.47
CA LEU A 99 -7.83 0.18 9.54
C LEU A 99 -8.52 -1.15 9.84
N GLY A 100 -9.86 -1.16 9.98
CA GLY A 100 -10.65 -2.38 10.19
C GLY A 100 -10.44 -3.41 9.06
N VAL A 101 -10.43 -2.97 7.81
CA VAL A 101 -10.14 -3.81 6.63
C VAL A 101 -8.73 -4.37 6.70
N VAL A 102 -7.72 -3.52 6.96
CA VAL A 102 -6.31 -3.93 7.10
C VAL A 102 -6.16 -5.00 8.17
N LEU A 103 -6.70 -4.76 9.37
CA LEU A 103 -6.62 -5.70 10.49
C LEU A 103 -7.35 -7.01 10.17
N ARG A 104 -8.51 -6.94 9.51
CA ARG A 104 -9.27 -8.13 9.08
C ARG A 104 -8.48 -9.00 8.09
N ILE A 105 -7.79 -8.36 7.14
CA ILE A 105 -6.94 -9.06 6.17
C ILE A 105 -5.73 -9.67 6.87
N LEU A 106 -5.03 -8.89 7.71
CA LEU A 106 -3.81 -9.34 8.39
C LEU A 106 -4.08 -10.43 9.42
N ALA A 107 -5.19 -10.37 10.16
CA ALA A 107 -5.57 -11.42 11.11
C ALA A 107 -6.06 -12.71 10.43
N GLY A 108 -6.48 -12.63 9.16
CA GLY A 108 -6.92 -13.79 8.38
C GLY A 108 -8.15 -14.50 8.96
N PRO A 109 -8.34 -15.81 8.69
CA PRO A 109 -9.51 -16.56 9.16
C PRO A 109 -9.64 -16.62 10.69
N GLY A 110 -8.52 -16.45 11.41
CA GLY A 110 -8.49 -16.50 12.87
C GLY A 110 -8.98 -15.25 13.59
N TRP A 111 -9.40 -14.20 12.88
CA TRP A 111 -9.76 -12.92 13.49
C TRP A 111 -10.84 -13.02 14.59
N ARG A 112 -11.79 -13.95 14.47
CA ARG A 112 -12.88 -14.14 15.44
C ARG A 112 -12.41 -14.73 16.78
N ARG A 113 -11.27 -15.46 16.81
CA ARG A 113 -10.77 -16.11 18.02
C ARG A 113 -10.20 -15.13 19.04
N TYR A 114 -9.87 -13.90 18.61
CA TYR A 114 -9.37 -12.88 19.53
C TYR A 114 -10.48 -12.31 20.44
N GLY A 115 -11.76 -12.45 20.07
CA GLY A 115 -12.89 -11.92 20.82
C GLY A 115 -12.82 -10.39 20.98
N TRP A 116 -13.78 -9.82 21.70
CA TRP A 116 -13.82 -8.38 21.94
C TRP A 116 -12.59 -7.87 22.73
N PHE A 117 -12.18 -8.64 23.74
CA PHE A 117 -11.06 -8.27 24.60
C PHE A 117 -9.72 -8.20 23.84
N GLY A 118 -9.43 -9.21 23.00
CA GLY A 118 -8.24 -9.18 22.16
C GLY A 118 -8.23 -7.99 21.21
N TRP A 119 -9.37 -7.68 20.59
CA TRP A 119 -9.47 -6.53 19.69
C TRP A 119 -9.38 -5.19 20.41
N ALA A 120 -9.90 -5.08 21.65
CA ALA A 120 -9.74 -3.89 22.48
C ALA A 120 -8.26 -3.67 22.83
N LEU A 121 -7.52 -4.72 23.19
CA LEU A 121 -6.07 -4.62 23.43
C LEU A 121 -5.30 -4.20 22.15
N VAL A 122 -5.66 -4.77 21.00
CA VAL A 122 -5.08 -4.36 19.71
C VAL A 122 -5.36 -2.88 19.43
N ALA A 123 -6.58 -2.42 19.67
CA ALA A 123 -6.95 -1.01 19.46
C ALA A 123 -6.13 -0.06 20.38
N CYS A 124 -6.04 -0.37 21.68
CA CYS A 124 -5.20 0.39 22.62
C CYS A 124 -3.72 0.39 22.19
N GLY A 125 -3.20 -0.78 21.79
CA GLY A 125 -1.84 -0.87 21.29
C GLY A 125 -1.66 0.00 20.03
N LEU A 126 -2.49 -0.16 19.02
CA LEU A 126 -2.38 0.59 17.77
C LEU A 126 -2.49 2.10 17.96
N ALA A 127 -3.24 2.58 18.94
CA ALA A 127 -3.32 4.00 19.27
C ALA A 127 -1.99 4.58 19.79
N LEU A 128 -1.07 3.75 20.31
CA LEU A 128 0.28 4.15 20.71
C LEU A 128 1.28 4.14 19.54
N PHE A 129 0.99 3.42 18.46
CA PHE A 129 1.88 3.27 17.32
C PHE A 129 2.01 4.60 16.58
N GLU A 130 3.19 5.24 16.63
CA GLU A 130 3.38 6.59 16.11
C GLU A 130 2.96 6.76 14.64
N PRO A 131 3.33 5.87 13.68
CA PRO A 131 2.90 6.02 12.31
C PRO A 131 1.38 6.05 12.14
N LEU A 132 0.65 5.30 12.97
CA LEU A 132 -0.80 5.28 12.94
C LEU A 132 -1.38 6.53 13.61
N ARG A 133 -0.87 6.90 14.76
CA ARG A 133 -1.26 8.13 15.49
C ARG A 133 -1.06 9.36 14.61
N ASP A 134 0.08 9.47 13.93
CA ASP A 134 0.38 10.55 13.01
C ASP A 134 -0.54 10.51 11.78
N THR A 135 -0.85 9.32 11.25
CA THR A 135 -1.82 9.19 10.15
C THR A 135 -3.18 9.79 10.53
N PHE A 136 -3.67 9.53 11.75
CA PHE A 136 -4.93 10.12 12.22
C PHE A 136 -4.79 11.62 12.50
N SER A 137 -3.75 12.06 13.20
CA SER A 137 -3.60 13.45 13.63
C SER A 137 -3.30 14.42 12.49
N PHE A 138 -2.64 13.97 11.42
CA PHE A 138 -2.49 14.74 10.17
C PHE A 138 -3.73 14.64 9.26
N GLY A 139 -4.59 13.64 9.45
CA GLY A 139 -5.70 13.35 8.55
C GLY A 139 -5.24 12.76 7.21
N GLN A 140 -4.24 11.88 7.24
CA GLN A 140 -3.60 11.27 6.09
C GLN A 140 -4.42 10.15 5.44
N VAL A 141 -4.16 9.90 4.15
CA VAL A 141 -4.84 8.86 3.34
C VAL A 141 -4.11 7.51 3.36
N ASN A 142 -3.00 7.38 4.07
CA ASN A 142 -2.10 6.22 3.98
C ASN A 142 -2.77 4.88 4.34
N LEU A 143 -3.70 4.87 5.32
CA LEU A 143 -4.46 3.67 5.67
C LEU A 143 -5.42 3.25 4.56
N ILE A 144 -6.03 4.21 3.88
CA ILE A 144 -6.91 3.93 2.73
C ILE A 144 -6.10 3.29 1.61
N LEU A 145 -4.91 3.84 1.30
CA LEU A 145 -4.01 3.27 0.30
C LEU A 145 -3.56 1.86 0.70
N LEU A 146 -3.19 1.65 1.96
CA LEU A 146 -2.80 0.34 2.50
C LEU A 146 -3.95 -0.67 2.38
N ALA A 147 -5.19 -0.26 2.70
CA ALA A 147 -6.37 -1.13 2.60
C ALA A 147 -6.66 -1.53 1.14
N LEU A 148 -6.56 -0.58 0.19
CA LEU A 148 -6.74 -0.84 -1.24
C LEU A 148 -5.71 -1.85 -1.75
N VAL A 149 -4.44 -1.64 -1.44
CA VAL A 149 -3.35 -2.51 -1.88
C VAL A 149 -3.43 -3.90 -1.23
N LEU A 150 -3.65 -3.99 0.08
CA LEU A 150 -3.81 -5.27 0.77
C LEU A 150 -5.09 -6.00 0.34
N GLY A 151 -6.13 -5.27 -0.05
CA GLY A 151 -7.34 -5.82 -0.65
C GLY A 151 -7.02 -6.62 -1.91
N ASP A 152 -6.21 -6.06 -2.81
CA ASP A 152 -5.75 -6.77 -4.00
C ASP A 152 -4.88 -8.00 -3.64
N GLY A 153 -4.00 -7.87 -2.63
CA GLY A 153 -3.23 -9.00 -2.11
C GLY A 153 -4.11 -10.12 -1.58
N TRP A 154 -5.19 -9.78 -0.89
CA TRP A 154 -6.18 -10.73 -0.40
C TRP A 154 -6.94 -11.41 -1.56
N LEU A 155 -7.36 -10.65 -2.58
CA LEU A 155 -8.01 -11.21 -3.77
C LEU A 155 -7.10 -12.21 -4.48
N LEU A 156 -5.81 -11.90 -4.63
CA LEU A 156 -4.82 -12.80 -5.24
C LEU A 156 -4.59 -14.06 -4.41
N SER A 157 -4.52 -13.93 -3.07
CA SER A 157 -4.26 -15.06 -2.15
C SER A 157 -5.45 -16.01 -2.04
N THR A 158 -6.68 -15.53 -2.28
CA THR A 158 -7.92 -16.32 -2.16
C THR A 158 -8.45 -16.84 -3.50
N GLY A 159 -7.71 -16.65 -4.60
CA GLY A 159 -8.13 -17.09 -5.93
C GLY A 159 -9.22 -16.23 -6.57
N ARG A 160 -9.63 -15.13 -5.93
CA ARG A 160 -10.64 -14.18 -6.43
C ARG A 160 -10.04 -13.08 -7.31
N GLY A 161 -8.98 -13.41 -8.06
CA GLY A 161 -8.11 -12.46 -8.77
C GLY A 161 -8.74 -11.70 -9.95
N ARG A 162 -10.04 -11.84 -10.25
CA ARG A 162 -10.70 -11.13 -11.37
C ARG A 162 -10.60 -9.60 -11.24
N TRP A 163 -10.71 -9.08 -10.03
CA TRP A 163 -10.67 -7.65 -9.72
C TRP A 163 -9.33 -7.20 -9.11
N ALA A 164 -8.38 -8.12 -8.94
CA ALA A 164 -7.07 -7.77 -8.40
C ALA A 164 -6.34 -6.81 -9.35
N GLY A 165 -5.76 -5.78 -8.78
CA GLY A 165 -5.09 -4.69 -9.49
C GLY A 165 -5.86 -3.37 -9.43
N VAL A 166 -7.18 -3.38 -9.23
CA VAL A 166 -7.98 -2.15 -9.13
C VAL A 166 -7.54 -1.29 -7.95
N GLY A 167 -7.38 -1.91 -6.76
CA GLY A 167 -6.93 -1.20 -5.56
C GLY A 167 -5.53 -0.64 -5.69
N ILE A 168 -4.58 -1.41 -6.26
CA ILE A 168 -3.20 -0.95 -6.54
C ILE A 168 -3.22 0.20 -7.53
N GLY A 169 -4.01 0.11 -8.62
CA GLY A 169 -4.11 1.16 -9.63
C GLY A 169 -4.67 2.47 -9.07
N LEU A 170 -5.75 2.41 -8.29
CA LEU A 170 -6.31 3.59 -7.61
C LEU A 170 -5.33 4.18 -6.60
N ALA A 171 -4.69 3.34 -5.78
CA ALA A 171 -3.69 3.79 -4.82
C ALA A 171 -2.51 4.50 -5.51
N ALA A 172 -2.03 3.95 -6.64
CA ALA A 172 -0.94 4.54 -7.44
C ALA A 172 -1.35 5.88 -8.08
N ALA A 173 -2.61 6.03 -8.50
CA ALA A 173 -3.13 7.27 -9.06
C ALA A 173 -3.31 8.37 -7.99
N ILE A 174 -3.63 8.00 -6.74
CA ILE A 174 -3.73 8.95 -5.61
C ILE A 174 -2.34 9.34 -5.12
N LYS A 175 -1.40 8.39 -5.03
CA LYS A 175 -0.03 8.60 -4.54
C LYS A 175 0.91 7.67 -5.28
N LEU A 176 2.06 8.17 -5.77
CA LEU A 176 2.92 7.37 -6.67
C LEU A 176 3.59 6.15 -6.00
N THR A 177 3.85 6.21 -4.69
CA THR A 177 4.54 5.13 -3.96
C THR A 177 3.91 3.73 -4.16
N PRO A 178 2.58 3.53 -4.17
CA PRO A 178 1.96 2.25 -4.47
C PRO A 178 2.21 1.70 -5.88
N ALA A 179 2.73 2.49 -6.82
CA ALA A 179 3.06 1.98 -8.16
C ALA A 179 4.10 0.85 -8.13
N LEU A 180 4.94 0.77 -7.08
CA LEU A 180 5.87 -0.35 -6.90
C LEU A 180 5.15 -1.71 -6.80
N PHE A 181 3.89 -1.73 -6.36
CA PHE A 181 3.09 -2.97 -6.33
C PHE A 181 2.71 -3.47 -7.73
N ILE A 182 2.69 -2.60 -8.76
CA ILE A 182 2.56 -3.04 -10.16
C ILE A 182 3.82 -3.84 -10.54
N ALA A 183 5.01 -3.37 -10.16
CA ALA A 183 6.24 -4.13 -10.38
C ALA A 183 6.25 -5.47 -9.61
N LEU A 184 5.69 -5.52 -8.40
CA LEU A 184 5.47 -6.78 -7.68
C LEU A 184 4.59 -7.76 -8.47
N LEU A 185 3.49 -7.27 -9.04
CA LEU A 185 2.58 -8.10 -9.85
C LEU A 185 3.28 -8.64 -11.10
N LEU A 186 4.12 -7.83 -11.77
CA LEU A 186 4.94 -8.25 -12.90
C LEU A 186 5.97 -9.31 -12.48
N LEU A 187 6.67 -9.08 -11.37
CA LEU A 187 7.63 -10.03 -10.80
C LEU A 187 6.97 -11.37 -10.44
N ALA A 188 5.71 -11.31 -9.98
CA ALA A 188 4.89 -12.47 -9.66
C ALA A 188 4.25 -13.13 -10.89
N ARG A 189 4.49 -12.62 -12.11
CA ARG A 189 3.86 -13.05 -13.36
C ARG A 189 2.32 -13.01 -13.30
N ARG A 190 1.75 -12.10 -12.51
CA ARG A 190 0.30 -11.86 -12.43
C ARG A 190 -0.10 -10.81 -13.49
N TRP A 191 0.16 -11.14 -14.76
CA TRP A 191 0.04 -10.22 -15.90
C TRP A 191 -1.32 -9.53 -15.99
N LYS A 192 -2.42 -10.29 -15.75
CA LYS A 192 -3.78 -9.72 -15.78
C LYS A 192 -3.96 -8.67 -14.69
N ALA A 193 -3.54 -8.95 -13.45
CA ALA A 193 -3.65 -8.01 -12.35
C ALA A 193 -2.75 -6.78 -12.57
N ALA A 194 -1.53 -6.97 -13.11
CA ALA A 194 -0.64 -5.87 -13.48
C ALA A 194 -1.27 -4.98 -14.58
N ALA A 195 -1.85 -5.60 -15.61
CA ALA A 195 -2.54 -4.87 -16.68
C ALA A 195 -3.75 -4.08 -16.14
N VAL A 196 -4.56 -4.69 -15.25
CA VAL A 196 -5.69 -4.00 -14.59
C VAL A 196 -5.19 -2.83 -13.76
N ALA A 197 -4.15 -3.03 -12.92
CA ALA A 197 -3.61 -1.95 -12.09
C ALA A 197 -3.08 -0.78 -12.94
N THR A 198 -2.33 -1.09 -14.01
CA THR A 198 -1.83 -0.08 -14.95
C THR A 198 -2.97 0.63 -15.66
N ALA A 199 -3.97 -0.11 -16.17
CA ALA A 199 -5.12 0.48 -16.86
C ALA A 199 -5.93 1.40 -15.95
N VAL A 200 -6.18 1.00 -14.69
CA VAL A 200 -6.88 1.82 -13.69
C VAL A 200 -6.07 3.07 -13.35
N ALA A 201 -4.76 2.95 -13.12
CA ALA A 201 -3.90 4.11 -12.85
C ALA A 201 -3.88 5.10 -14.04
N LEU A 202 -3.76 4.58 -15.27
CA LEU A 202 -3.79 5.41 -16.49
C LEU A 202 -5.17 6.05 -16.72
N ALA A 203 -6.27 5.30 -16.51
CA ALA A 203 -7.63 5.84 -16.62
C ALA A 203 -7.88 6.95 -15.61
N ALA A 204 -7.47 6.77 -14.34
CA ALA A 204 -7.57 7.77 -13.30
C ALA A 204 -6.72 9.02 -13.62
N THR A 205 -5.49 8.82 -14.11
CA THR A 205 -4.63 9.92 -14.58
C THR A 205 -5.23 10.62 -15.78
N GLY A 206 -5.77 9.87 -16.74
CA GLY A 206 -6.47 10.43 -17.92
C GLY A 206 -7.71 11.24 -17.52
N LEU A 207 -8.49 10.75 -16.55
CA LEU A 207 -9.62 11.52 -15.99
C LEU A 207 -9.13 12.84 -15.37
N ALA A 208 -8.03 12.83 -14.64
CA ALA A 208 -7.45 14.06 -14.09
C ALA A 208 -6.99 15.03 -15.22
N PHE A 209 -6.43 14.52 -16.31
CA PHE A 209 -6.09 15.35 -17.46
C PHE A 209 -7.33 15.97 -18.14
N LEU A 210 -8.46 15.28 -18.13
CA LEU A 210 -9.72 15.83 -18.66
C LEU A 210 -10.33 16.90 -17.75
N VAL A 211 -10.26 16.70 -16.44
CA VAL A 211 -10.91 17.58 -15.45
C VAL A 211 -10.03 18.79 -15.12
N VAL A 212 -8.71 18.60 -15.01
CA VAL A 212 -7.73 19.63 -14.58
C VAL A 212 -6.46 19.56 -15.44
N PRO A 213 -6.53 19.89 -16.75
CA PRO A 213 -5.45 19.69 -17.71
C PRO A 213 -4.16 20.43 -17.33
N ASP A 214 -4.25 21.69 -16.91
CA ASP A 214 -3.09 22.50 -16.56
C ASP A 214 -2.38 22.01 -15.31
N ALA A 215 -3.12 21.65 -14.29
CA ALA A 215 -2.58 21.04 -13.07
C ALA A 215 -1.92 19.69 -13.39
N SER A 216 -2.51 18.91 -14.29
CA SER A 216 -1.94 17.63 -14.73
C SER A 216 -0.62 17.81 -15.49
N ARG A 217 -0.56 18.75 -16.43
CA ARG A 217 0.70 19.09 -17.12
C ARG A 217 1.76 19.54 -16.12
N PHE A 218 1.41 20.50 -15.24
CA PHE A 218 2.34 21.02 -14.25
C PHE A 218 2.89 19.91 -13.34
N TYR A 219 2.03 19.01 -12.86
CA TYR A 219 2.47 17.91 -11.99
C TYR A 219 3.49 17.02 -12.68
N TRP A 220 3.15 16.49 -13.85
CA TRP A 220 3.97 15.49 -14.54
C TRP A 220 5.27 16.05 -15.13
N THR A 221 5.32 17.36 -15.43
CA THR A 221 6.50 17.99 -16.03
C THR A 221 7.39 18.72 -15.03
N GLN A 222 6.85 19.15 -13.89
CA GLN A 222 7.56 20.00 -12.92
C GLN A 222 7.43 19.49 -11.48
N ALA A 223 6.23 19.50 -10.90
CA ALA A 223 6.03 19.31 -9.46
C ALA A 223 6.51 17.96 -8.94
N MET A 224 6.35 16.88 -9.73
CA MET A 224 6.80 15.53 -9.37
C MET A 224 8.32 15.43 -9.18
N TRP A 225 9.08 16.31 -9.86
CA TRP A 225 10.54 16.29 -9.85
C TRP A 225 11.14 17.24 -8.80
N ASP A 226 10.30 18.06 -8.16
CA ASP A 226 10.68 19.06 -7.16
C ASP A 226 10.31 18.60 -5.75
N THR A 227 11.28 17.96 -5.07
CA THR A 227 11.08 17.46 -3.70
C THR A 227 10.98 18.58 -2.67
N THR A 228 11.44 19.81 -2.98
CA THR A 228 11.37 20.94 -2.05
C THR A 228 9.93 21.35 -1.74
N ARG A 229 9.01 21.07 -2.64
CA ARG A 229 7.57 21.28 -2.44
C ARG A 229 6.97 20.38 -1.35
N VAL A 230 7.59 19.22 -1.08
CA VAL A 230 7.11 18.26 -0.08
C VAL A 230 7.69 18.59 1.30
N GLY A 231 8.93 19.07 1.34
CA GLY A 231 9.62 19.45 2.56
C GLY A 231 11.12 19.21 2.49
N ARG A 232 11.80 19.48 3.60
CA ARG A 232 13.26 19.29 3.71
C ARG A 232 13.60 17.81 3.74
N LEU A 233 14.59 17.41 2.94
CA LEU A 233 15.04 16.01 2.87
C LEU A 233 15.69 15.56 4.18
N ASP A 234 16.42 16.44 4.85
CA ASP A 234 17.15 16.18 6.09
C ASP A 234 16.27 16.20 7.34
N TYR A 235 14.99 16.59 7.21
CA TYR A 235 14.06 16.64 8.35
C TYR A 235 13.94 15.28 9.04
N VAL A 236 14.02 15.27 10.37
CA VAL A 236 14.09 14.03 11.17
C VAL A 236 12.92 13.07 10.95
N SER A 237 11.74 13.61 10.63
CA SER A 237 10.56 12.80 10.27
C SER A 237 10.70 12.08 8.92
N ASN A 238 11.67 12.48 8.06
CA ASN A 238 11.94 11.79 6.81
C ASN A 238 12.74 10.51 7.04
N GLN A 239 12.06 9.40 7.14
CA GLN A 239 12.61 8.07 7.40
C GLN A 239 12.84 7.26 6.10
N SER A 240 13.27 7.94 5.03
CA SER A 240 13.74 7.34 3.78
C SER A 240 15.26 7.24 3.75
N LEU A 241 15.80 6.45 2.82
CA LEU A 241 17.26 6.40 2.61
C LEU A 241 17.80 7.72 2.06
N GLN A 242 17.01 8.49 1.31
CA GLN A 242 17.41 9.83 0.90
C GLN A 242 17.47 10.81 2.09
N GLY A 243 16.59 10.63 3.08
CA GLY A 243 16.66 11.37 4.34
C GLY A 243 17.96 11.08 5.12
N VAL A 244 18.39 9.81 5.16
CA VAL A 244 19.68 9.41 5.75
C VAL A 244 20.83 10.12 5.04
N LEU A 245 20.88 10.06 3.70
CA LEU A 245 21.92 10.70 2.90
C LEU A 245 21.94 12.22 3.11
N ALA A 246 20.77 12.85 3.13
CA ALA A 246 20.66 14.29 3.33
C ALA A 246 21.17 14.73 4.71
N ARG A 247 20.89 13.97 5.77
CA ARG A 247 21.45 14.24 7.14
C ARG A 247 22.96 14.01 7.22
N LEU A 248 23.54 13.21 6.32
CA LEU A 248 24.99 13.09 6.16
C LEU A 248 25.62 14.19 5.27
N GLY A 249 24.81 15.16 4.79
CA GLY A 249 25.25 16.20 3.86
C GLY A 249 25.31 15.75 2.40
N GLU A 250 24.91 14.51 2.12
CA GLU A 250 24.96 13.92 0.77
C GLU A 250 23.62 14.13 0.04
N THR A 251 23.60 15.09 -0.89
CA THR A 251 22.40 15.38 -1.71
C THR A 251 22.54 14.94 -3.16
N GLY A 252 23.64 14.25 -3.49
CA GLY A 252 23.97 13.84 -4.85
C GLY A 252 22.99 12.78 -5.42
N ARG A 253 22.33 13.11 -6.54
CA ARG A 253 21.42 12.20 -7.24
C ARG A 253 22.04 10.85 -7.62
N PRO A 254 23.33 10.76 -8.07
CA PRO A 254 23.93 9.48 -8.44
C PRO A 254 24.06 8.50 -7.27
N LEU A 255 24.45 8.98 -6.08
CA LEU A 255 24.56 8.13 -4.89
C LEU A 255 23.18 7.61 -4.47
N TRP A 256 22.18 8.48 -4.41
CA TRP A 256 20.80 8.07 -4.13
C TRP A 256 20.28 7.04 -5.14
N ALA A 257 20.50 7.25 -6.45
CA ALA A 257 20.11 6.31 -7.48
C ALA A 257 20.77 4.94 -7.30
N THR A 258 22.07 4.91 -6.94
CA THR A 258 22.80 3.68 -6.64
C THR A 258 22.17 2.93 -5.46
N VAL A 259 21.88 3.64 -4.36
CA VAL A 259 21.22 3.05 -3.19
C VAL A 259 19.83 2.51 -3.55
N VAL A 260 19.05 3.24 -4.33
CA VAL A 260 17.73 2.79 -4.82
C VAL A 260 17.86 1.49 -5.64
N VAL A 261 18.80 1.41 -6.56
CA VAL A 261 19.04 0.20 -7.38
C VAL A 261 19.40 -0.99 -6.50
N LEU A 262 20.28 -0.82 -5.51
CA LEU A 262 20.66 -1.88 -4.58
C LEU A 262 19.46 -2.37 -3.75
N VAL A 263 18.65 -1.46 -3.22
CA VAL A 263 17.44 -1.78 -2.45
C VAL A 263 16.41 -2.50 -3.32
N LEU A 264 16.22 -2.06 -4.56
CA LEU A 264 15.34 -2.72 -5.51
C LEU A 264 15.83 -4.13 -5.89
N ALA A 265 17.14 -4.33 -6.01
CA ALA A 265 17.71 -5.66 -6.26
C ALA A 265 17.45 -6.61 -5.07
N VAL A 266 17.69 -6.15 -3.84
CA VAL A 266 17.37 -6.91 -2.61
C VAL A 266 15.87 -7.21 -2.55
N TRP A 267 15.02 -6.22 -2.78
CA TRP A 267 13.58 -6.40 -2.83
C TRP A 267 13.15 -7.44 -3.86
N ALA A 268 13.66 -7.36 -5.09
CA ALA A 268 13.28 -8.27 -6.16
C ALA A 268 13.59 -9.73 -5.80
N VAL A 269 14.79 -9.99 -5.24
CA VAL A 269 15.18 -11.33 -4.77
C VAL A 269 14.29 -11.80 -3.64
N ARG A 270 14.07 -10.96 -2.61
CA ARG A 270 13.29 -11.30 -1.43
C ARG A 270 11.80 -11.47 -1.74
N ALA A 271 11.23 -10.55 -2.52
CA ALA A 271 9.84 -10.63 -2.95
C ALA A 271 9.59 -11.85 -3.85
N ARG A 272 10.51 -12.13 -4.79
CA ARG A 272 10.46 -13.35 -5.62
C ARG A 272 10.45 -14.61 -4.78
N HIS A 273 11.29 -14.66 -3.74
CA HIS A 273 11.35 -15.79 -2.81
C HIS A 273 10.03 -15.97 -2.03
N ALA A 274 9.43 -14.88 -1.54
CA ALA A 274 8.12 -14.91 -0.88
C ALA A 274 7.01 -15.40 -1.83
N ILE A 275 7.01 -14.90 -3.08
CA ILE A 275 6.03 -15.29 -4.12
C ILE A 275 6.11 -16.78 -4.43
N VAL A 276 7.32 -17.32 -4.64
CA VAL A 276 7.53 -18.74 -4.95
C VAL A 276 7.03 -19.63 -3.81
N ARG A 277 7.13 -19.18 -2.57
CA ARG A 277 6.62 -19.87 -1.38
C ARG A 277 5.12 -19.65 -1.13
N GLY A 278 4.44 -18.86 -1.96
CA GLY A 278 3.02 -18.53 -1.80
C GLY A 278 2.72 -17.57 -0.66
N ASP A 279 3.75 -16.91 -0.10
CA ASP A 279 3.59 -15.95 1.00
C ASP A 279 3.32 -14.54 0.47
N TRP A 280 2.10 -14.32 0.03
CA TRP A 280 1.66 -13.03 -0.48
C TRP A 280 1.76 -11.91 0.54
N THR A 281 1.50 -12.19 1.83
CA THR A 281 1.60 -11.16 2.87
C THR A 281 3.03 -10.68 3.05
N ALA A 282 4.01 -11.61 3.04
CA ALA A 282 5.42 -11.22 3.08
C ALA A 282 5.84 -10.47 1.81
N ALA A 283 5.39 -10.88 0.62
CA ALA A 283 5.69 -10.18 -0.64
C ALA A 283 5.15 -8.74 -0.62
N PHE A 284 3.92 -8.53 -0.17
CA PHE A 284 3.32 -7.20 -0.03
C PHE A 284 4.01 -6.37 1.07
N ALA A 285 4.34 -6.98 2.22
CA ALA A 285 5.11 -6.31 3.27
C ALA A 285 6.46 -5.82 2.77
N LEU A 286 7.25 -6.70 2.12
CA LEU A 286 8.55 -6.34 1.54
C LEU A 286 8.44 -5.19 0.53
N THR A 287 7.38 -5.18 -0.28
CA THR A 287 7.15 -4.12 -1.27
C THR A 287 6.81 -2.78 -0.60
N GLY A 288 5.98 -2.79 0.45
CA GLY A 288 5.67 -1.59 1.23
C GLY A 288 6.89 -1.02 1.95
N LEU A 289 7.72 -1.89 2.57
CA LEU A 289 8.99 -1.50 3.18
C LEU A 289 9.94 -0.85 2.15
N THR A 290 10.07 -1.47 0.98
CA THR A 290 10.91 -0.95 -0.11
C THR A 290 10.40 0.40 -0.59
N ALA A 291 9.08 0.56 -0.78
CA ALA A 291 8.49 1.83 -1.18
C ALA A 291 8.80 2.96 -0.19
N CYS A 292 8.79 2.67 1.11
CA CYS A 292 9.20 3.62 2.15
C CYS A 292 10.69 3.96 2.08
N LEU A 293 11.56 2.99 1.82
CA LEU A 293 13.01 3.19 1.77
C LEU A 293 13.46 4.00 0.55
N ILE A 294 12.89 3.72 -0.65
CA ILE A 294 13.33 4.36 -1.90
C ILE A 294 12.61 5.68 -2.22
N SER A 295 11.49 5.98 -1.56
CA SER A 295 10.84 7.27 -1.73
C SER A 295 11.79 8.40 -1.31
N PRO A 296 11.86 9.53 -2.03
CA PRO A 296 12.67 10.66 -1.60
C PRO A 296 12.28 11.16 -0.21
N ILE A 297 11.00 11.16 0.08
CA ILE A 297 10.47 11.57 1.37
C ILE A 297 9.50 10.52 1.89
N THR A 298 9.81 9.98 3.06
CA THR A 298 8.97 9.05 3.81
C THR A 298 8.78 9.59 5.22
N TRP A 299 7.70 10.33 5.42
CA TRP A 299 7.31 10.80 6.74
C TRP A 299 6.94 9.65 7.67
N VAL A 300 7.06 9.84 8.98
CA VAL A 300 6.73 8.80 9.98
C VAL A 300 5.36 8.17 9.74
N HIS A 301 4.33 8.94 9.39
CA HIS A 301 3.00 8.41 9.10
C HIS A 301 2.93 7.52 7.83
N HIS A 302 3.93 7.52 6.95
CA HIS A 302 4.02 6.54 5.86
C HIS A 302 4.35 5.14 6.36
N LEU A 303 4.97 5.02 7.53
CA LEU A 303 5.42 3.74 8.08
C LEU A 303 4.27 2.84 8.60
N VAL A 304 3.00 3.20 8.39
CA VAL A 304 1.87 2.27 8.51
C VAL A 304 2.05 1.03 7.62
N TRP A 305 2.90 1.13 6.57
CA TRP A 305 3.31 0.00 5.73
C TRP A 305 4.12 -1.08 6.48
N LEU A 306 4.56 -0.83 7.72
CA LEU A 306 5.19 -1.84 8.58
C LEU A 306 4.17 -2.80 9.23
N LEU A 307 2.88 -2.44 9.30
CA LEU A 307 1.85 -3.31 9.88
C LEU A 307 1.80 -4.71 9.25
N PRO A 308 1.87 -4.88 7.91
CA PRO A 308 1.99 -6.20 7.31
C PRO A 308 3.25 -6.96 7.72
N ALA A 309 4.39 -6.27 7.89
CA ALA A 309 5.64 -6.90 8.31
C ALA A 309 5.57 -7.42 9.75
N PHE A 310 4.97 -6.66 10.67
CA PHE A 310 4.73 -7.13 12.05
C PHE A 310 3.79 -8.34 12.06
N ALA A 311 2.74 -8.34 11.23
CA ALA A 311 1.86 -9.51 11.11
C ALA A 311 2.61 -10.74 10.57
N VAL A 312 3.57 -10.57 9.66
CA VAL A 312 4.44 -11.65 9.16
C VAL A 312 5.33 -12.18 10.28
N LEU A 313 6.00 -11.31 11.04
CA LEU A 313 6.84 -11.70 12.18
C LEU A 313 6.06 -12.52 13.22
N VAL A 314 4.87 -12.06 13.62
CA VAL A 314 4.02 -12.76 14.57
C VAL A 314 3.63 -14.14 14.05
N ARG A 315 3.22 -14.25 12.79
CA ARG A 315 2.85 -15.53 12.16
C ARG A 315 4.05 -16.49 12.01
N ALA A 316 5.24 -15.92 11.80
CA ALA A 316 6.47 -16.69 11.70
C ALA A 316 7.02 -17.16 13.06
N GLY A 317 6.33 -16.85 14.17
CA GLY A 317 6.74 -17.26 15.51
C GLY A 317 7.72 -16.32 16.21
N HIS A 318 7.86 -15.07 15.69
CA HIS A 318 8.74 -14.04 16.27
C HIS A 318 7.97 -12.87 16.93
N PRO A 319 6.97 -13.13 17.83
CA PRO A 319 6.16 -12.06 18.42
C PRO A 319 6.99 -11.14 19.33
N ARG A 320 8.07 -11.64 19.93
CA ARG A 320 8.96 -10.81 20.78
C ARG A 320 9.71 -9.77 19.96
N ILE A 321 10.22 -10.15 18.78
CA ILE A 321 10.89 -9.22 17.86
C ILE A 321 9.89 -8.19 17.35
N ALA A 322 8.71 -8.63 16.89
CA ALA A 322 7.64 -7.73 16.48
C ALA A 322 7.26 -6.75 17.59
N GLY A 323 7.11 -7.24 18.84
CA GLY A 323 6.80 -6.41 20.00
C GLY A 323 7.89 -5.41 20.36
N ALA A 324 9.16 -5.79 20.29
CA ALA A 324 10.29 -4.89 20.56
C ALA A 324 10.38 -3.77 19.52
N LEU A 325 10.34 -4.10 18.22
CA LEU A 325 10.35 -3.10 17.14
C LEU A 325 9.14 -2.17 17.23
N TYR A 326 7.97 -2.74 17.48
CA TYR A 326 6.75 -1.97 17.69
C TYR A 326 6.86 -1.03 18.90
N ALA A 327 7.40 -1.49 20.03
CA ALA A 327 7.58 -0.66 21.23
C ALA A 327 8.50 0.53 20.94
N VAL A 328 9.60 0.33 20.21
CA VAL A 328 10.47 1.43 19.78
C VAL A 328 9.69 2.45 18.96
N MET A 329 8.83 2.01 18.04
CA MET A 329 8.03 2.91 17.21
C MET A 329 6.87 3.60 17.97
N CYS A 330 6.55 3.16 19.17
CA CYS A 330 5.59 3.85 20.04
C CYS A 330 6.23 5.01 20.84
N THR A 331 7.56 5.02 20.97
CA THR A 331 8.29 6.00 21.79
C THR A 331 8.49 7.35 21.11
N SER A 332 8.29 7.46 19.79
CA SER A 332 8.63 8.65 19.01
C SER A 332 10.11 9.03 19.10
N VAL A 333 10.98 8.05 19.26
CA VAL A 333 12.40 8.21 19.57
C VAL A 333 13.17 9.10 18.61
N VAL A 334 12.80 9.10 17.32
CA VAL A 334 13.49 9.89 16.29
C VAL A 334 13.45 11.41 16.59
N TRP A 335 12.40 11.88 17.28
CA TRP A 335 12.23 13.29 17.61
C TRP A 335 13.20 13.82 18.68
N LEU A 336 13.93 12.93 19.38
CA LEU A 336 15.00 13.34 20.31
C LEU A 336 16.17 14.01 19.57
N TRP A 337 16.31 13.79 18.27
CA TRP A 337 17.34 14.39 17.40
C TRP A 337 16.76 15.43 16.43
N PHE A 338 15.66 16.08 16.84
CA PHE A 338 15.01 17.11 16.01
C PHE A 338 15.90 18.32 15.76
N ASP A 339 16.57 18.82 16.80
CA ASP A 339 17.42 20.02 16.73
C ASP A 339 18.83 19.69 16.25
N ASP A 340 19.37 18.55 16.63
CA ASP A 340 20.71 18.10 16.25
C ASP A 340 20.74 16.59 15.97
N SER A 341 21.00 16.25 14.72
CA SER A 341 21.18 14.86 14.26
C SER A 341 22.64 14.52 13.92
N SER A 342 23.59 15.31 14.37
CA SER A 342 25.03 15.10 14.18
C SER A 342 25.58 13.98 15.05
N GLY A 343 26.82 13.57 14.79
CA GLY A 343 27.48 12.50 15.55
C GLY A 343 26.94 11.09 15.28
N ILE A 344 27.52 10.11 15.97
CA ILE A 344 27.13 8.69 15.81
C ILE A 344 25.74 8.43 16.40
N ASP A 345 25.44 9.01 17.53
CA ASP A 345 24.15 8.92 18.19
C ASP A 345 23.04 9.58 17.36
N GLY A 346 23.31 10.76 16.79
CA GLY A 346 22.42 11.40 15.83
C GLY A 346 22.19 10.57 14.58
N PHE A 347 23.24 10.01 14.00
CA PHE A 347 23.15 9.12 12.85
C PHE A 347 22.29 7.87 13.13
N LEU A 348 22.47 7.24 14.28
CA LEU A 348 21.70 6.05 14.65
C LEU A 348 20.28 6.39 15.08
N GLY A 349 20.14 7.42 15.93
CA GLY A 349 18.88 7.77 16.58
C GLY A 349 17.88 8.45 15.65
N SER A 350 18.30 9.47 14.92
CA SER A 350 17.44 10.18 13.97
C SER A 350 16.95 9.29 12.81
N ASN A 351 17.65 8.20 12.52
CA ASN A 351 17.34 7.25 11.46
C ASN A 351 16.76 5.92 11.98
N THR A 352 16.37 5.83 13.25
CA THR A 352 15.94 4.57 13.89
C THR A 352 14.89 3.82 13.08
N TYR A 353 13.87 4.51 12.56
CA TYR A 353 12.80 3.85 11.81
C TYR A 353 13.25 3.42 10.42
N THR A 354 14.22 4.12 9.82
CA THR A 354 14.85 3.70 8.57
C THR A 354 15.63 2.40 8.79
N TRP A 355 16.37 2.28 9.90
CA TRP A 355 17.11 1.05 10.24
C TRP A 355 16.19 -0.12 10.53
N ILE A 356 15.06 0.11 11.23
CA ILE A 356 14.03 -0.91 11.42
C ILE A 356 13.47 -1.37 10.08
N THR A 357 13.14 -0.44 9.20
CA THR A 357 12.55 -0.74 7.88
C THR A 357 13.54 -1.51 6.99
N LEU A 358 14.81 -1.11 6.99
CA LEU A 358 15.88 -1.79 6.25
C LEU A 358 16.17 -3.18 6.84
N GLY A 359 16.26 -3.30 8.16
CA GLY A 359 16.41 -4.58 8.85
C GLY A 359 15.28 -5.55 8.50
N LEU A 360 14.03 -5.07 8.50
CA LEU A 360 12.88 -5.86 8.08
C LEU A 360 12.96 -6.24 6.59
N LEU A 361 13.38 -5.35 5.71
CA LEU A 361 13.59 -5.71 4.31
C LEU A 361 14.63 -6.83 4.16
N LEU A 362 15.70 -6.82 4.95
CA LEU A 362 16.78 -7.79 4.87
C LEU A 362 16.45 -9.15 5.51
N TRP A 363 15.70 -9.19 6.61
CA TRP A 363 15.52 -10.41 7.45
C TRP A 363 14.08 -10.82 7.69
N LEU A 364 13.08 -10.14 7.14
CA LEU A 364 11.68 -10.55 7.31
C LEU A 364 11.52 -12.02 6.88
N PRO A 365 10.97 -12.93 7.70
CA PRO A 365 10.76 -14.32 7.31
C PRO A 365 9.85 -14.42 6.09
N THR A 366 10.26 -15.21 5.11
CA THR A 366 9.50 -15.50 3.89
C THR A 366 9.22 -16.98 3.78
N GLY A 367 7.98 -17.36 3.80
CA GLY A 367 7.53 -18.75 3.72
C GLY A 367 6.52 -19.06 4.82
N GLN A 368 5.47 -19.80 4.48
CA GLN A 368 4.52 -20.28 5.49
C GLN A 368 5.25 -21.30 6.37
N THR A 369 5.43 -20.98 7.64
CA THR A 369 5.90 -21.96 8.63
C THR A 369 4.88 -23.08 8.75
N GLY A 370 5.35 -24.34 8.92
CA GLY A 370 4.55 -25.57 8.85
C GLY A 370 3.25 -25.63 9.66
N GLY A 371 3.05 -24.69 10.63
CA GLY A 371 1.79 -24.56 11.38
C GLY A 371 0.59 -24.17 10.52
N SER A 372 0.77 -23.33 9.50
CA SER A 372 -0.34 -22.95 8.60
C SER A 372 -0.71 -24.08 7.63
N ARG A 373 0.26 -24.91 7.20
CA ARG A 373 -0.04 -26.10 6.39
C ARG A 373 -0.79 -27.17 7.18
N LEU A 374 -0.43 -27.38 8.45
CA LEU A 374 -1.13 -28.31 9.33
C LEU A 374 -2.57 -27.84 9.62
N ILE A 375 -2.80 -26.56 9.80
CA ILE A 375 -4.15 -25.99 10.01
C ILE A 375 -4.97 -26.07 8.71
N LEU A 376 -4.40 -25.74 7.55
CA LEU A 376 -5.08 -25.84 6.26
C LEU A 376 -5.38 -27.30 5.90
N ASN A 377 -4.45 -28.22 6.15
CA ASN A 377 -4.68 -29.65 5.94
C ASN A 377 -5.70 -30.24 6.94
N ARG A 378 -5.75 -29.78 8.19
CA ARG A 378 -6.81 -30.13 9.14
C ARG A 378 -8.16 -29.57 8.73
N ILE A 379 -8.23 -28.33 8.24
CA ILE A 379 -9.49 -27.75 7.73
C ILE A 379 -9.93 -28.48 6.46
N ALA A 380 -9.02 -28.79 5.54
CA ALA A 380 -9.33 -29.57 4.33
C ALA A 380 -9.80 -31.00 4.67
N ALA A 381 -9.18 -31.63 5.68
CA ALA A 381 -9.60 -32.96 6.15
C ALA A 381 -10.95 -32.94 6.89
N THR A 382 -11.31 -31.81 7.53
CA THR A 382 -12.58 -31.65 8.27
C THR A 382 -13.73 -31.21 7.33
N THR A 383 -13.41 -30.64 6.16
CA THR A 383 -14.38 -30.19 5.16
C THR A 383 -14.51 -31.17 3.96
N ALA A 384 -13.71 -32.23 3.93
CA ALA A 384 -13.93 -33.33 2.97
C ALA A 384 -15.28 -34.00 3.29
N PRO A 385 -16.21 -34.08 2.35
CA PRO A 385 -17.46 -34.82 2.59
C PRO A 385 -17.10 -36.25 2.94
N ALA A 386 -17.73 -36.78 4.00
CA ALA A 386 -17.59 -38.19 4.36
C ALA A 386 -17.86 -39.04 3.08
N PRO A 387 -17.05 -40.07 2.82
CA PRO A 387 -17.30 -40.94 1.67
C PRO A 387 -18.74 -41.42 1.75
N SER A 388 -19.50 -41.15 0.70
CA SER A 388 -20.91 -41.57 0.66
C SER A 388 -20.96 -43.08 0.85
N THR A 389 -21.89 -43.54 1.67
CA THR A 389 -22.14 -44.98 1.90
C THR A 389 -22.30 -45.81 0.61
N ALA A 390 -22.66 -45.16 -0.51
CA ALA A 390 -22.70 -45.73 -1.84
C ALA A 390 -21.30 -46.11 -2.40
N ALA A 391 -20.25 -45.32 -2.13
CA ALA A 391 -18.90 -45.64 -2.60
C ALA A 391 -18.26 -46.78 -1.78
N ALA A 392 -18.62 -46.93 -0.50
CA ALA A 392 -18.19 -48.06 0.33
C ALA A 392 -18.88 -49.37 -0.08
N ALA A 393 -20.12 -49.29 -0.53
CA ALA A 393 -20.86 -50.47 -1.05
C ALA A 393 -20.28 -50.96 -2.39
N ILE A 394 -19.85 -50.06 -3.28
CA ILE A 394 -19.24 -50.45 -4.57
C ILE A 394 -17.86 -51.08 -4.37
N ALA A 395 -17.08 -50.61 -3.40
CA ALA A 395 -15.76 -51.18 -3.09
C ALA A 395 -15.87 -52.57 -2.42
N ALA A 396 -16.96 -52.86 -1.69
CA ALA A 396 -17.22 -54.16 -1.08
C ALA A 396 -17.71 -55.22 -2.09
N VAL A 397 -18.34 -54.81 -3.19
CA VAL A 397 -18.81 -55.75 -4.27
C VAL A 397 -17.67 -56.12 -5.22
N SER A 398 -16.60 -55.35 -5.35
CA SER A 398 -15.45 -55.65 -6.22
C SER A 398 -14.39 -56.56 -5.59
N ALA A 399 -14.60 -57.06 -4.36
CA ALA A 399 -13.64 -57.89 -3.62
C ALA A 399 -14.04 -59.38 -3.55
N GLN A 400 -15.00 -59.89 -4.35
CA GLN A 400 -15.29 -61.32 -4.42
C GLN A 400 -14.58 -61.95 -5.63
N PRO A 401 -13.88 -63.12 -5.49
CA PRO A 401 -13.25 -63.83 -6.58
C PRO A 401 -14.28 -64.60 -7.37
N GLY A 402 -14.43 -64.32 -8.66
CA GLY A 402 -15.26 -64.99 -9.56
C GLY A 402 -14.53 -66.18 -10.22
N PRO A 403 -15.24 -67.23 -10.65
CA PRO A 403 -14.64 -68.44 -11.28
C PRO A 403 -14.34 -68.22 -12.75
N SER A 404 -13.32 -68.98 -13.19
CA SER A 404 -12.77 -69.13 -14.54
C SER A 404 -13.71 -69.74 -15.54
N SER A 405 -13.55 -69.39 -16.79
CA SER A 405 -13.69 -70.11 -18.08
C SER A 405 -14.47 -69.27 -19.10
N GLY A 406 -13.89 -69.00 -20.25
CA GLY A 406 -13.82 -69.80 -21.40
C GLY A 406 -14.19 -69.00 -22.63
N THR A 407 -13.22 -68.85 -23.53
CA THR A 407 -13.29 -68.90 -25.02
C THR A 407 -14.32 -68.09 -25.84
N THR A 408 -13.75 -67.43 -26.84
CA THR A 408 -14.03 -67.32 -28.28
C THR A 408 -14.67 -66.05 -28.85
N ALA A 409 -13.88 -65.52 -29.79
CA ALA A 409 -14.12 -65.09 -31.16
C ALA A 409 -14.85 -63.77 -31.52
N ALA A 410 -14.08 -62.97 -32.19
CA ALA A 410 -14.25 -62.38 -33.53
C ALA A 410 -15.52 -61.53 -33.86
N ALA A 411 -15.33 -60.38 -34.35
CA ALA A 411 -15.69 -59.79 -35.64
C ALA A 411 -15.74 -58.26 -35.61
N THR A 412 -14.89 -57.62 -36.35
CA THR A 412 -15.04 -56.78 -37.57
C THR A 412 -16.28 -55.89 -37.67
N GLY A 413 -16.02 -54.66 -38.06
CA GLY A 413 -16.98 -53.68 -38.61
C GLY A 413 -16.47 -52.23 -38.48
N THR A 414 -15.77 -51.75 -39.36
CA THR A 414 -15.68 -50.73 -40.39
C THR A 414 -16.83 -49.74 -40.48
N ALA A 415 -16.42 -48.55 -40.86
CA ALA A 415 -17.04 -47.51 -41.70
C ALA A 415 -17.39 -46.21 -40.92
N GLU A 416 -16.83 -45.20 -41.28
CA GLU A 416 -16.95 -44.15 -42.33
C GLU A 416 -17.33 -42.80 -41.74
N GLY A 417 -16.56 -41.77 -42.12
CA GLY A 417 -16.87 -40.37 -41.93
C GLY A 417 -17.88 -39.84 -42.96
N PRO A 418 -18.21 -38.61 -43.06
CA PRO A 418 -17.48 -37.71 -43.96
C PRO A 418 -17.30 -36.26 -43.51
N ASP A 419 -16.33 -35.74 -44.05
CA ASP A 419 -15.85 -34.48 -44.58
C ASP A 419 -16.91 -33.52 -45.15
N LEU A 420 -16.58 -32.23 -45.17
CA LEU A 420 -16.99 -31.11 -46.04
C LEU A 420 -17.10 -29.79 -45.18
N GLY A 421 -16.49 -28.68 -45.47
CA GLY A 421 -15.89 -28.12 -46.65
C GLY A 421 -15.73 -26.61 -46.49
N LEU A 422 -14.63 -26.18 -46.90
CA LEU A 422 -14.19 -24.86 -47.36
C LEU A 422 -15.22 -23.71 -47.57
N ALA A 423 -14.89 -22.49 -47.17
CA ALA A 423 -14.87 -21.33 -48.08
C ALA A 423 -14.05 -20.12 -47.56
N ARG A 424 -13.00 -19.81 -48.29
CA ARG A 424 -12.28 -18.53 -48.38
C ARG A 424 -13.15 -17.46 -49.01
N LYS A 425 -13.00 -16.20 -48.60
CA LYS A 425 -12.96 -15.07 -49.55
C LYS A 425 -12.14 -13.91 -48.99
N ALA A 426 -11.23 -13.46 -49.83
CA ALA A 426 -10.33 -12.33 -49.71
C ALA A 426 -10.87 -11.12 -50.48
N SER A 427 -10.17 -10.01 -50.37
CA SER A 427 -10.09 -8.77 -51.19
C SER A 427 -10.87 -7.61 -50.56
N SER A 428 -10.42 -6.38 -50.55
CA SER A 428 -9.33 -5.64 -51.27
C SER A 428 -9.26 -4.24 -50.68
N ASP A 429 -8.05 -3.69 -50.57
CA ASP A 429 -7.75 -2.26 -50.49
C ASP A 429 -8.16 -1.56 -51.82
N PRO A 430 -8.33 -0.23 -51.92
CA PRO A 430 -7.18 0.66 -51.99
C PRO A 430 -7.32 2.14 -51.52
N THR A 431 -6.18 2.74 -51.14
CA THR A 431 -5.63 4.07 -51.48
C THR A 431 -6.46 5.36 -51.38
N GLY A 432 -5.86 6.39 -50.74
CA GLY A 432 -6.22 7.79 -50.89
C GLY A 432 -5.37 8.76 -50.05
N SER A 433 -4.26 9.18 -50.61
CA SER A 433 -3.37 10.29 -50.26
C SER A 433 -4.11 11.62 -50.12
N THR A 434 -3.72 12.46 -49.14
CA THR A 434 -3.35 13.87 -49.34
C THR A 434 -2.82 14.52 -48.06
N ARG A 435 -1.59 15.04 -48.12
CA ARG A 435 -1.04 16.10 -47.27
C ARG A 435 -1.55 17.47 -47.76
N PRO A 436 -1.65 18.49 -46.88
CA PRO A 436 -0.74 19.65 -47.07
C PRO A 436 -0.15 20.26 -45.77
N ALA A 437 1.10 20.62 -45.92
CA ALA A 437 1.75 21.92 -45.74
C ALA A 437 1.82 22.58 -44.34
N ALA A 438 3.08 22.86 -44.01
CA ALA A 438 3.62 23.55 -42.83
C ALA A 438 3.26 25.05 -42.78
N ALA A 439 3.08 25.58 -41.56
CA ALA A 439 3.19 27.02 -41.29
C ALA A 439 4.20 27.26 -40.14
N LYS A 440 5.10 28.21 -40.36
CA LYS A 440 6.19 28.67 -39.50
C LYS A 440 5.66 29.46 -38.27
N PRO A 441 6.39 29.50 -37.16
CA PRO A 441 6.02 30.29 -35.99
C PRO A 441 6.53 31.73 -36.07
N GLN A 442 5.70 32.64 -35.57
CA GLN A 442 6.07 34.03 -35.30
C GLN A 442 6.61 34.14 -33.87
N SER A 443 7.73 34.86 -33.75
CA SER A 443 8.38 35.28 -32.54
C SER A 443 7.61 36.46 -31.89
N SER A 444 7.31 36.38 -30.60
CA SER A 444 6.97 37.54 -29.78
C SER A 444 7.80 37.57 -28.50
N SER A 445 8.63 38.58 -28.41
CA SER A 445 9.40 39.00 -27.23
C SER A 445 8.47 39.49 -26.11
N SER A 446 8.65 39.00 -24.89
CA SER A 446 8.11 39.66 -23.70
C SER A 446 9.17 39.83 -22.64
N ARG A 447 9.28 41.09 -22.23
CA ARG A 447 10.17 41.68 -21.23
C ARG A 447 10.12 40.95 -19.90
N ALA A 448 11.30 40.69 -19.34
CA ALA A 448 11.50 40.35 -17.94
C ALA A 448 11.27 41.60 -17.06
N SER A 449 10.37 41.46 -16.08
CA SER A 449 10.20 42.39 -14.99
C SER A 449 10.81 41.73 -13.73
N SER A 450 11.94 42.32 -13.27
CA SER A 450 12.62 41.95 -12.03
C SER A 450 11.88 42.53 -10.84
N TYR A 451 11.32 41.67 -9.98
CA TYR A 451 10.90 42.06 -8.63
C TYR A 451 11.94 41.57 -7.62
N THR A 452 12.65 42.56 -7.04
CA THR A 452 13.49 42.38 -5.85
C THR A 452 12.60 42.34 -4.62
N VAL A 453 12.63 41.22 -3.88
CA VAL A 453 11.99 41.07 -2.57
C VAL A 453 13.03 41.38 -1.49
N LYS A 454 12.74 42.39 -0.66
CA LYS A 454 13.49 42.79 0.54
C LYS A 454 13.22 41.75 1.66
N PRO A 455 14.23 41.34 2.46
CA PRO A 455 14.00 40.48 3.61
C PRO A 455 13.40 41.27 4.79
N PRO A 456 12.63 40.63 5.69
CA PRO A 456 12.10 41.25 6.91
C PRO A 456 13.20 41.44 7.97
N PRO A 457 13.03 42.40 8.89
CA PRO A 457 14.00 42.68 9.95
C PRO A 457 13.97 41.63 11.06
N ALA A 458 15.11 41.55 11.79
CA ALA A 458 15.50 40.59 12.83
C ALA A 458 14.53 40.46 14.00
#